data_94f38ec3b7e4ec5fc646405d954542e3
#
_entry.id   94f38ec3b7e4ec5fc646405d954542e3
#
_cell.length_a   1.000
_cell.length_b   1.000
_cell.length_c   1.000
_cell.angle_alpha   90.00
_cell.angle_beta   90.00
_cell.angle_gamma   90.00
#
_symmetry.space_group_name_H-M   'P 1'
#
loop_
_entity.id
_entity.type
_entity.pdbx_description
1 polymer ?
#
loop_
_entity_poly.entity_id
_entity_poly.type
_entity_poly.pdbx_seq_one_letter_code
_entity_poly.pdbx_strand_id
1 'polypeptide(L)'
;MSKTTLIYVAVVDDDEHLCRSLGRLLRAGGIQPITYASAEAFLADTKHPQFDCLLLDIQLDGMSGIELARRLTAEGCHPPIIFITAHDNPDIRAEAEAAGCTAYFRKSDSGAEVLDAIRRAGGLNRTI
;
A
#
# COMPACT_ATOMS: atom_id res chain seq x y z
N MET A 1 9.37 25.82 16.38
CA MET A 1 8.12 25.36 15.87
C MET A 1 8.27 24.09 15.04
N SER A 2 7.56 23.10 15.40
CA SER A 2 7.67 21.86 14.66
C SER A 2 6.81 21.87 13.40
N LYS A 3 7.31 21.27 12.38
CA LYS A 3 6.56 21.00 11.17
C LYS A 3 6.03 19.61 11.23
N THR A 4 4.75 19.47 11.04
CA THR A 4 4.15 18.15 10.92
C THR A 4 4.33 17.67 9.50
N THR A 5 5.06 16.58 9.33
CA THR A 5 5.21 15.95 8.03
C THR A 5 4.07 14.96 7.88
N LEU A 6 3.22 15.19 6.88
CA LEU A 6 2.13 14.27 6.60
C LEU A 6 2.65 13.07 5.82
N ILE A 7 2.20 11.91 6.22
CA ILE A 7 2.50 10.66 5.51
C ILE A 7 1.26 10.28 4.72
N TYR A 8 1.41 10.07 3.42
CA TYR A 8 0.31 9.70 2.55
C TYR A 8 0.49 8.26 2.08
N VAL A 9 -0.58 7.49 2.18
CA VAL A 9 -0.58 6.08 1.76
C VAL A 9 -1.73 5.86 0.79
N ALA A 10 -1.43 5.26 -0.35
CA ALA A 10 -2.47 4.80 -1.26
C ALA A 10 -2.90 3.40 -0.84
N VAL A 11 -4.20 3.20 -0.70
CA VAL A 11 -4.77 1.89 -0.41
C VAL A 11 -5.55 1.45 -1.64
N VAL A 12 -5.08 0.41 -2.31
CA VAL A 12 -5.72 -0.09 -3.54
C VAL A 12 -6.35 -1.44 -3.22
N ASP A 13 -7.66 -1.45 -3.09
CA ASP A 13 -8.42 -2.64 -2.71
C ASP A 13 -9.86 -2.44 -3.15
N ASP A 14 -10.47 -3.47 -3.76
CA ASP A 14 -11.85 -3.39 -4.21
C ASP A 14 -12.86 -3.69 -3.10
N ASP A 15 -12.40 -4.05 -1.91
CA ASP A 15 -13.25 -4.28 -0.75
C ASP A 15 -13.45 -2.97 0.01
N GLU A 16 -14.66 -2.39 -0.12
CA GLU A 16 -14.97 -1.11 0.51
C GLU A 16 -14.89 -1.16 2.03
N HIS A 17 -15.28 -2.30 2.64
CA HIS A 17 -15.22 -2.44 4.09
C HIS A 17 -13.78 -2.41 4.59
N LEU A 18 -12.90 -3.10 3.90
CA LEU A 18 -11.49 -3.11 4.25
C LEU A 18 -10.89 -1.71 4.06
N CYS A 19 -11.22 -1.04 2.98
CA CYS A 19 -10.73 0.33 2.73
C CYS A 19 -11.15 1.27 3.85
N ARG A 20 -12.38 1.15 4.33
CA ARG A 20 -12.86 1.97 5.45
C ARG A 20 -12.13 1.64 6.74
N SER A 21 -11.97 0.36 7.02
CA SER A 21 -11.29 -0.08 8.24
C SER A 21 -9.83 0.35 8.25
N LEU A 22 -9.14 0.13 7.15
CA LEU A 22 -7.75 0.56 7.02
C LEU A 22 -7.64 2.08 7.08
N GLY A 23 -8.57 2.77 6.44
CA GLY A 23 -8.58 4.24 6.48
C GLY A 23 -8.68 4.77 7.90
N ARG A 24 -9.56 4.19 8.71
CA ARG A 24 -9.69 4.58 10.12
C ARG A 24 -8.42 4.29 10.90
N LEU A 25 -7.84 3.13 10.68
CA LEU A 25 -6.61 2.74 11.35
C LEU A 25 -5.47 3.69 11.01
N LEU A 26 -5.32 4.00 9.73
CA LEU A 26 -4.25 4.89 9.27
C LEU A 26 -4.43 6.29 9.82
N ARG A 27 -5.64 6.83 9.74
CA ARG A 27 -5.91 8.17 10.29
C ARG A 27 -5.65 8.23 11.78
N ALA A 28 -6.05 7.20 12.51
CA ALA A 28 -5.78 7.14 13.96
C ALA A 28 -4.27 7.14 14.24
N GLY A 29 -3.48 6.61 13.33
CA GLY A 29 -2.03 6.62 13.44
C GLY A 29 -1.35 7.86 12.84
N GLY A 30 -2.11 8.85 12.43
CA GLY A 30 -1.56 10.09 11.88
C GLY A 30 -1.19 10.00 10.41
N ILE A 31 -1.69 8.99 9.70
CA ILE A 31 -1.39 8.77 8.29
C ILE A 31 -2.62 9.15 7.46
N GLN A 32 -2.39 9.78 6.32
CA GLN A 32 -3.46 10.20 5.41
C GLN A 32 -3.66 9.14 4.32
N PRO A 33 -4.77 8.37 4.36
CA PRO A 33 -5.01 7.37 3.32
C PRO A 33 -5.77 7.97 2.15
N ILE A 34 -5.45 7.50 0.96
CA ILE A 34 -6.27 7.75 -0.22
C ILE A 34 -6.59 6.37 -0.79
N THR A 35 -7.87 6.05 -0.93
CA THR A 35 -8.30 4.72 -1.34
C THR A 35 -8.70 4.69 -2.80
N TYR A 36 -8.38 3.59 -3.45
CA TYR A 36 -8.72 3.33 -4.85
C TYR A 36 -9.34 1.95 -4.93
N ALA A 37 -10.40 1.82 -5.70
CA ALA A 37 -11.10 0.54 -5.83
C ALA A 37 -10.44 -0.41 -6.83
N SER A 38 -9.47 0.07 -7.59
CA SER A 38 -8.79 -0.75 -8.60
C SER A 38 -7.41 -0.17 -8.90
N ALA A 39 -6.56 -1.01 -9.49
CA ALA A 39 -5.24 -0.56 -9.95
C ALA A 39 -5.39 0.48 -11.06
N GLU A 40 -6.38 0.29 -11.93
CA GLU A 40 -6.64 1.24 -13.02
C GLU A 40 -7.04 2.62 -12.48
N ALA A 41 -7.86 2.65 -11.43
CA ALA A 41 -8.26 3.91 -10.80
C ALA A 41 -7.05 4.62 -10.19
N PHE A 42 -6.16 3.87 -9.57
CA PHE A 42 -4.92 4.43 -9.02
C PHE A 42 -4.08 5.05 -10.13
N LEU A 43 -3.88 4.32 -11.22
CA LEU A 43 -3.05 4.80 -12.33
C LEU A 43 -3.66 6.00 -13.04
N ALA A 44 -4.99 6.09 -13.05
CA ALA A 44 -5.69 7.19 -13.69
C ALA A 44 -5.63 8.49 -12.89
N ASP A 45 -5.39 8.42 -11.60
CA ASP A 45 -5.31 9.59 -10.74
C ASP A 45 -3.93 10.22 -10.85
N THR A 46 -3.82 11.29 -11.61
CA THR A 46 -2.54 11.98 -11.83
C THR A 46 -2.36 13.17 -10.90
N LYS A 47 -3.35 13.44 -10.04
CA LYS A 47 -3.32 14.62 -9.18
C LYS A 47 -3.18 14.29 -7.69
N HIS A 48 -2.85 13.03 -7.39
CA HIS A 48 -2.66 12.65 -6.00
C HIS A 48 -1.37 13.26 -5.43
N PRO A 49 -1.27 13.38 -4.10
CA PRO A 49 0.00 13.78 -3.49
C PRO A 49 1.04 12.69 -3.71
N GLN A 50 2.28 13.03 -3.45
CA GLN A 50 3.34 12.02 -3.49
C GLN A 50 3.10 11.04 -2.34
N PHE A 51 2.96 9.77 -2.67
CA PHE A 51 2.75 8.74 -1.67
C PHE A 51 4.06 8.30 -1.04
N ASP A 52 4.00 8.06 0.25
CA ASP A 52 5.15 7.54 0.99
C ASP A 52 5.16 6.02 1.01
N CYS A 53 4.02 5.40 0.74
CA CYS A 53 3.88 3.96 0.72
C CYS A 53 2.62 3.59 -0.05
N LEU A 54 2.64 2.44 -0.68
CA LEU A 54 1.48 1.87 -1.37
C LEU A 54 1.07 0.59 -0.66
N LEU A 55 -0.21 0.47 -0.33
CA LEU A 55 -0.78 -0.73 0.27
C LEU A 55 -1.70 -1.35 -0.77
N LEU A 56 -1.29 -2.45 -1.34
CA LEU A 56 -1.95 -3.04 -2.50
C LEU A 56 -2.54 -4.41 -2.18
N ASP A 57 -3.81 -4.58 -2.50
CA ASP A 57 -4.40 -5.92 -2.54
C ASP A 57 -3.85 -6.64 -3.76
N ILE A 58 -3.51 -7.90 -3.60
CA ILE A 58 -3.01 -8.70 -4.71
C ILE A 58 -4.12 -9.07 -5.68
N GLN A 59 -5.28 -9.43 -5.13
CA GLN A 59 -6.40 -9.91 -5.95
C GLN A 59 -7.40 -8.81 -6.19
N LEU A 60 -7.25 -8.17 -7.34
CA LEU A 60 -8.13 -7.11 -7.79
C LEU A 60 -8.76 -7.53 -9.11
N ASP A 61 -9.97 -7.06 -9.37
CA ASP A 61 -10.57 -7.22 -10.68
C ASP A 61 -9.77 -6.37 -11.68
N GLY A 62 -9.59 -6.88 -12.89
CA GLY A 62 -8.76 -6.22 -13.88
C GLY A 62 -7.28 -6.42 -13.58
N MET A 63 -6.50 -5.35 -13.57
CA MET A 63 -5.08 -5.45 -13.25
C MET A 63 -4.88 -5.87 -11.80
N SER A 64 -4.08 -6.90 -11.57
CA SER A 64 -3.80 -7.37 -10.22
C SER A 64 -2.82 -6.44 -9.51
N GLY A 65 -2.74 -6.58 -8.18
CA GLY A 65 -1.76 -5.81 -7.40
C GLY A 65 -0.34 -6.14 -7.77
N ILE A 66 -0.05 -7.39 -8.12
CA ILE A 66 1.29 -7.78 -8.53
C ILE A 66 1.64 -7.17 -9.88
N GLU A 67 0.71 -7.16 -10.83
CA GLU A 67 0.93 -6.49 -12.12
C GLU A 67 1.20 -5.01 -11.94
N LEU A 68 0.43 -4.36 -11.06
CA LEU A 68 0.63 -2.96 -10.76
C LEU A 68 2.02 -2.72 -10.18
N ALA A 69 2.44 -3.56 -9.24
CA ALA A 69 3.77 -3.44 -8.64
C ALA A 69 4.88 -3.62 -9.67
N ARG A 70 4.73 -4.59 -10.56
CA ARG A 70 5.71 -4.81 -11.63
C ARG A 70 5.81 -3.59 -12.55
N ARG A 71 4.67 -3.01 -12.87
CA ARG A 71 4.62 -1.83 -13.72
C ARG A 71 5.33 -0.65 -13.07
N LEU A 72 5.07 -0.42 -11.78
CA LEU A 72 5.71 0.66 -11.05
C LEU A 72 7.21 0.43 -10.91
N THR A 73 7.61 -0.80 -10.64
CA THR A 73 9.02 -1.15 -10.53
C THR A 73 9.75 -0.93 -11.85
N ALA A 74 9.10 -1.25 -12.97
CA ALA A 74 9.68 -1.05 -14.29
C ALA A 74 9.88 0.43 -14.62
N GLU A 75 9.07 1.30 -14.04
CA GLU A 75 9.21 2.75 -14.21
C GLU A 75 10.38 3.32 -13.41
N GLY A 76 10.91 2.56 -12.48
CA GLY A 76 12.10 2.89 -11.72
C GLY A 76 11.82 3.50 -10.37
N CYS A 77 11.41 4.75 -10.32
CA CYS A 77 11.21 5.44 -9.05
C CYS A 77 9.75 5.29 -8.58
N HIS A 78 9.55 4.61 -7.47
CA HIS A 78 8.21 4.39 -6.92
C HIS A 78 8.27 4.32 -5.40
N PRO A 79 7.14 4.57 -4.71
CA PRO A 79 7.09 4.39 -3.26
C PRO A 79 7.25 2.93 -2.87
N PRO A 80 7.63 2.65 -1.62
CA PRO A 80 7.62 1.29 -1.10
C PRO A 80 6.26 0.64 -1.26
N ILE A 81 6.26 -0.64 -1.56
CA ILE A 81 5.03 -1.40 -1.81
C ILE A 81 4.84 -2.43 -0.70
N ILE A 82 3.67 -2.42 -0.11
CA ILE A 82 3.25 -3.43 0.87
C ILE A 82 2.04 -4.14 0.28
N PHE A 83 2.10 -5.46 0.19
CA PHE A 83 0.96 -6.24 -0.25
C PHE A 83 0.13 -6.69 0.94
N ILE A 84 -1.18 -6.73 0.73
CA ILE A 84 -2.11 -7.31 1.67
C ILE A 84 -3.04 -8.23 0.89
N THR A 85 -3.29 -9.44 1.38
CA THR A 85 -4.07 -10.41 0.62
C THR A 85 -4.96 -11.25 1.52
N ALA A 86 -6.13 -11.61 1.00
CA ALA A 86 -7.02 -12.58 1.64
C ALA A 86 -6.60 -14.01 1.31
N HIS A 87 -5.79 -14.20 0.28
CA HIS A 87 -5.43 -15.52 -0.23
C HIS A 87 -3.92 -15.70 -0.23
N ASP A 88 -3.41 -16.11 0.92
CA ASP A 88 -1.98 -16.34 1.06
C ASP A 88 -1.64 -17.78 0.64
N ASN A 89 -0.69 -17.91 -0.27
CA ASN A 89 -0.08 -19.20 -0.56
C ASN A 89 1.37 -18.96 -1.01
N PRO A 90 2.21 -20.02 -1.00
CA PRO A 90 3.64 -19.85 -1.32
C PRO A 90 3.89 -19.29 -2.71
N ASP A 91 3.09 -19.65 -3.70
CA ASP A 91 3.30 -19.18 -5.07
C ASP A 91 3.01 -17.68 -5.18
N ILE A 92 1.91 -17.23 -4.58
CA ILE A 92 1.55 -15.83 -4.57
C ILE A 92 2.60 -15.02 -3.82
N ARG A 93 3.06 -15.55 -2.70
CA ARG A 93 4.08 -14.87 -1.90
C ARG A 93 5.38 -14.73 -2.67
N ALA A 94 5.79 -15.76 -3.39
CA ALA A 94 7.00 -15.71 -4.21
C ALA A 94 6.86 -14.68 -5.33
N GLU A 95 5.69 -14.59 -5.96
CA GLU A 95 5.44 -13.58 -6.99
C GLU A 95 5.49 -12.17 -6.42
N ALA A 96 4.93 -11.98 -5.23
CA ALA A 96 4.93 -10.68 -4.57
C ALA A 96 6.35 -10.25 -4.24
N GLU A 97 7.16 -11.17 -3.73
CA GLU A 97 8.55 -10.88 -3.42
C GLU A 97 9.36 -10.58 -4.67
N ALA A 98 9.11 -11.32 -5.75
CA ALA A 98 9.78 -11.07 -7.03
C ALA A 98 9.38 -9.73 -7.64
N ALA A 99 8.19 -9.24 -7.33
CA ALA A 99 7.73 -7.93 -7.80
C ALA A 99 8.35 -6.77 -7.01
N GLY A 100 9.12 -7.07 -5.96
CA GLY A 100 9.88 -6.06 -5.24
C GLY A 100 9.15 -5.40 -4.08
N CYS A 101 8.28 -6.15 -3.39
CA CYS A 101 7.56 -5.58 -2.25
C CYS A 101 8.48 -5.42 -1.04
N THR A 102 8.15 -4.43 -0.21
CA THR A 102 8.85 -4.18 1.05
C THR A 102 8.32 -5.06 2.16
N ALA A 103 7.02 -5.38 2.13
CA ALA A 103 6.37 -6.21 3.13
C ALA A 103 5.15 -6.89 2.53
N TYR A 104 4.70 -7.94 3.19
CA TYR A 104 3.60 -8.77 2.73
C TYR A 104 2.77 -9.18 3.94
N PHE A 105 1.48 -8.92 3.90
CA PHE A 105 0.57 -9.25 4.99
C PHE A 105 -0.66 -9.98 4.47
N ARG A 106 -1.25 -10.77 5.36
CA ARG A 106 -2.59 -11.32 5.13
C ARG A 106 -3.60 -10.34 5.70
N LYS A 107 -4.80 -10.34 5.13
CA LYS A 107 -5.88 -9.47 5.64
C LYS A 107 -6.28 -9.81 7.06
N SER A 108 -5.95 -11.01 7.52
CA SER A 108 -6.18 -11.43 8.90
C SER A 108 -5.09 -11.01 9.88
N ASP A 109 -3.98 -10.47 9.39
CA ASP A 109 -2.90 -10.02 10.25
C ASP A 109 -3.30 -8.74 11.01
N SER A 110 -2.60 -8.51 12.10
CA SER A 110 -2.89 -7.37 12.97
C SER A 110 -2.72 -6.04 12.24
N GLY A 111 -3.69 -5.15 12.39
CA GLY A 111 -3.58 -3.80 11.86
C GLY A 111 -2.40 -3.04 12.43
N ALA A 112 -2.02 -3.33 13.68
CA ALA A 112 -0.86 -2.71 14.30
C ALA A 112 0.42 -3.08 13.58
N GLU A 113 0.54 -4.32 13.11
CA GLU A 113 1.71 -4.77 12.35
C GLU A 113 1.79 -4.08 11.00
N VAL A 114 0.64 -3.93 10.33
CA VAL A 114 0.57 -3.24 9.05
C VAL A 114 0.96 -1.77 9.23
N LEU A 115 0.42 -1.11 10.26
CA LEU A 115 0.72 0.28 10.55
C LEU A 115 2.21 0.49 10.82
N ASP A 116 2.81 -0.42 11.59
CA ASP A 116 4.23 -0.37 11.91
C ASP A 116 5.08 -0.51 10.65
N ALA A 117 4.72 -1.44 9.76
CA ALA A 117 5.44 -1.63 8.51
C ALA A 117 5.36 -0.40 7.61
N ILE A 118 4.19 0.24 7.57
CA ILE A 118 4.00 1.48 6.80
C ILE A 118 4.91 2.59 7.35
N ARG A 119 4.97 2.73 8.66
CA ARG A 119 5.82 3.73 9.28
C ARG A 119 7.29 3.49 8.99
N ARG A 120 7.73 2.24 9.05
CA ARG A 120 9.13 1.92 8.72
C ARG A 120 9.44 2.18 7.27
N ALA A 121 8.54 1.80 6.37
CA ALA A 121 8.80 1.95 4.94
C ALA A 121 8.80 3.41 4.52
N GLY A 122 7.82 4.18 4.96
CA GLY A 122 7.64 5.55 4.52
C GLY A 122 8.17 6.58 5.50
N GLY A 123 7.78 6.44 6.77
CA GLY A 123 8.07 7.45 7.78
C GLY A 123 9.55 7.55 8.14
N LEU A 124 10.21 6.42 8.35
CA LEU A 124 11.62 6.41 8.77
C LEU A 124 12.55 6.89 7.69
N ASN A 125 12.22 6.66 6.44
CA ASN A 125 13.07 7.10 5.33
C ASN A 125 13.12 8.62 5.20
N ARG A 126 12.24 9.31 5.89
CA ARG A 126 12.17 10.77 5.84
C ARG A 126 12.87 11.41 7.02
N THR A 127 13.31 10.62 7.96
CA THR A 127 13.98 11.08 9.15
C THR A 127 15.49 10.97 8.94
N ILE A 128 16.11 12.05 8.74
CA ILE A 128 17.56 12.06 8.49
C ILE A 128 18.24 12.89 9.54
#